data_d6306928ed9926c0b71c9db4866a8f75
#
_entry.id   d6306928ed9926c0b71c9db4866a8f75
#
_cell.length_a   1.000
_cell.length_b   1.000
_cell.length_c   1.000
_cell.angle_alpha   90.00
_cell.angle_beta   90.00
_cell.angle_gamma   90.00
#
_symmetry.space_group_name_H-M   'P 1'
#
loop_
_entity.id
_entity.type
_entity.pdbx_description
1 polymer ?
#
loop_
_entity_poly.entity_id
_entity_poly.type
_entity_poly.pdbx_seq_one_letter_code
_entity_poly.pdbx_strand_id
1 'polypeptide(L)'
;GEDIEPETLDAIVRDTLSFETPVVPVRDNIYSLELFHGPTLAFKDVGGRFMARLLGYFIKKEGLKQVNVLVATSGDTGSAVANGFLGVPGIHVYVLYPKGKVSPIQECQFTTLGQNITALEVDGTFDDCQALVKSAFMMKS
;
A
#
# COMPACT_ATOMS: atom_id res chain seq x y z
N GLY A 1 3.14 15.19 -17.92
CA GLY A 1 3.31 14.21 -18.98
C GLY A 1 2.01 14.02 -19.75
N GLU A 2 2.06 13.35 -20.85
CA GLU A 2 0.88 13.14 -21.72
C GLU A 2 0.03 11.93 -21.29
N ASP A 3 0.49 11.17 -20.28
CA ASP A 3 -0.14 9.91 -19.89
C ASP A 3 -1.38 10.09 -18.99
N ILE A 4 -1.43 11.18 -18.23
CA ILE A 4 -2.51 11.48 -17.29
C ILE A 4 -2.92 12.94 -17.47
N GLU A 5 -4.22 13.18 -17.58
CA GLU A 5 -4.78 14.54 -17.64
C GLU A 5 -4.45 15.30 -16.34
N PRO A 6 -4.04 16.58 -16.42
CA PRO A 6 -3.62 17.36 -15.26
C PRO A 6 -4.66 17.42 -14.14
N GLU A 7 -5.94 17.54 -14.48
CA GLU A 7 -7.04 17.56 -13.51
C GLU A 7 -7.20 16.22 -12.79
N THR A 8 -7.01 15.11 -13.52
CA THR A 8 -7.02 13.76 -12.94
C THR A 8 -5.85 13.56 -11.98
N LEU A 9 -4.67 14.01 -12.36
CA LEU A 9 -3.49 13.91 -11.49
C LEU A 9 -3.67 14.76 -10.21
N ASP A 10 -4.19 15.98 -10.34
CA ASP A 10 -4.51 16.84 -9.19
C ASP A 10 -5.51 16.14 -8.23
N ALA A 11 -6.55 15.53 -8.77
CA ALA A 11 -7.52 14.78 -7.99
C ALA A 11 -6.88 13.57 -7.27
N ILE A 12 -6.01 12.82 -7.95
CA ILE A 12 -5.26 11.69 -7.35
C ILE A 12 -4.38 12.18 -6.19
N VAL A 13 -3.66 13.29 -6.38
CA VAL A 13 -2.78 13.86 -5.35
C VAL A 13 -3.59 14.34 -4.14
N ARG A 14 -4.69 15.07 -4.35
CA ARG A 14 -5.56 15.55 -3.26
C ARG A 14 -6.18 14.39 -2.47
N ASP A 15 -6.66 13.37 -3.14
CA ASP A 15 -7.22 12.20 -2.46
C ASP A 15 -6.14 11.38 -1.72
N THR A 16 -4.93 11.30 -2.28
CA THR A 16 -3.78 10.68 -1.62
C THR A 16 -3.45 11.37 -0.30
N LEU A 17 -3.37 12.70 -0.30
CA LEU A 17 -3.02 13.54 0.84
C LEU A 17 -4.28 14.12 1.51
N SER A 18 -5.27 13.28 1.79
CA SER A 18 -6.50 13.69 2.48
C SER A 18 -6.33 13.83 4.01
N PHE A 19 -5.11 13.70 4.50
CA PHE A 19 -4.71 13.91 5.90
C PHE A 19 -3.58 14.95 5.97
N GLU A 20 -3.41 15.54 7.14
CA GLU A 20 -2.40 16.57 7.34
C GLU A 20 -0.98 16.02 7.31
N THR A 21 -0.05 16.79 6.74
CA THR A 21 1.40 16.51 6.73
C THR A 21 2.14 17.76 7.21
N PRO A 22 1.99 18.14 8.50
CA PRO A 22 2.54 19.38 9.00
C PRO A 22 4.05 19.35 9.12
N VAL A 23 4.68 20.53 8.98
CA VAL A 23 6.06 20.76 9.37
C VAL A 23 6.07 21.36 10.76
N VAL A 24 6.55 20.60 11.73
CA VAL A 24 6.50 20.96 13.15
C VAL A 24 7.90 21.31 13.65
N PRO A 25 8.10 22.44 14.34
CA PRO A 25 9.39 22.78 14.93
C PRO A 25 9.71 21.82 16.09
N VAL A 26 10.92 21.28 16.07
CA VAL A 26 11.43 20.39 17.16
C VAL A 26 12.25 21.20 18.15
N ARG A 27 13.27 21.91 17.67
CA ARG A 27 14.09 22.89 18.42
C ARG A 27 14.97 23.69 17.45
N ASP A 28 15.31 24.89 17.83
CA ASP A 28 16.17 25.79 17.03
C ASP A 28 15.73 25.82 15.55
N ASN A 29 16.61 25.44 14.62
CA ASN A 29 16.36 25.36 13.19
C ASN A 29 16.04 23.92 12.70
N ILE A 30 15.61 23.04 13.61
CA ILE A 30 15.27 21.63 13.31
C ILE A 30 13.76 21.49 13.27
N TYR A 31 13.26 20.98 12.15
CA TYR A 31 11.83 20.73 11.90
C TYR A 31 11.60 19.27 11.57
N SER A 32 10.44 18.76 11.93
CA SER A 32 9.94 17.44 11.54
C SER A 32 8.82 17.59 10.52
N LEU A 33 8.94 16.91 9.39
CA LEU A 33 7.81 16.68 8.49
C LEU A 33 7.07 15.43 8.98
N GLU A 34 5.88 15.63 9.55
CA GLU A 34 5.09 14.54 10.12
C GLU A 34 4.26 13.85 9.05
N LEU A 35 4.59 12.61 8.71
CA LEU A 35 3.91 11.79 7.70
C LEU A 35 3.09 10.63 8.30
N PHE A 36 2.84 10.66 9.61
CA PHE A 36 2.19 9.58 10.35
C PHE A 36 0.72 9.86 10.70
N HIS A 37 0.09 10.85 10.09
CA HIS A 37 -1.33 11.18 10.32
C HIS A 37 -2.30 10.43 9.40
N GLY A 38 -1.78 9.53 8.55
CA GLY A 38 -2.58 8.71 7.66
C GLY A 38 -3.22 7.49 8.35
N PRO A 39 -3.99 6.68 7.58
CA PRO A 39 -4.82 5.60 8.13
C PRO A 39 -4.05 4.52 8.90
N THR A 40 -2.80 4.24 8.56
CA THR A 40 -1.99 3.21 9.24
C THR A 40 -0.94 3.80 10.17
N LEU A 41 -0.94 5.13 10.34
CA LEU A 41 0.00 5.89 11.17
C LEU A 41 1.47 5.71 10.77
N ALA A 42 1.71 5.39 9.51
CA ALA A 42 3.03 5.22 8.93
C ALA A 42 3.22 6.10 7.70
N PHE A 43 4.43 6.63 7.48
CA PHE A 43 4.74 7.46 6.31
C PHE A 43 4.45 6.77 4.97
N LYS A 44 4.41 5.45 4.97
CA LYS A 44 4.11 4.61 3.80
C LYS A 44 2.69 4.78 3.28
N ASP A 45 1.78 5.34 4.07
CA ASP A 45 0.43 5.67 3.63
C ASP A 45 0.42 6.59 2.41
N VAL A 46 1.34 7.54 2.34
CA VAL A 46 1.47 8.46 1.20
C VAL A 46 1.75 7.67 -0.08
N GLY A 47 2.78 6.83 -0.07
CA GLY A 47 3.16 6.02 -1.24
C GLY A 47 2.13 4.95 -1.59
N GLY A 48 1.60 4.23 -0.60
CA GLY A 48 0.59 3.18 -0.78
C GLY A 48 -0.70 3.72 -1.39
N ARG A 49 -1.19 4.84 -0.88
CA ARG A 49 -2.39 5.51 -1.39
C ARG A 49 -2.19 6.07 -2.80
N PHE A 50 -1.06 6.73 -3.04
CA PHE A 50 -0.75 7.26 -4.38
C PHE A 50 -0.69 6.14 -5.43
N MET A 51 0.04 5.06 -5.13
CA MET A 51 0.15 3.90 -6.01
C MET A 51 -1.22 3.27 -6.30
N ALA A 52 -2.07 3.12 -5.28
CA ALA A 52 -3.39 2.53 -5.44
C ALA A 52 -4.29 3.34 -6.38
N ARG A 53 -4.29 4.65 -6.24
CA ARG A 53 -5.10 5.55 -7.08
C ARG A 53 -4.59 5.61 -8.50
N LEU A 54 -3.28 5.67 -8.65
CA LEU A 54 -2.64 5.69 -9.96
C LEU A 54 -2.88 4.38 -10.71
N LEU A 55 -2.69 3.24 -10.05
CA LEU A 55 -2.94 1.94 -10.65
C LEU A 55 -4.43 1.75 -10.99
N GLY A 56 -5.34 2.16 -10.11
CA GLY A 56 -6.78 2.14 -10.37
C GLY A 56 -7.17 2.98 -11.59
N TYR A 57 -6.54 4.14 -11.77
CA TYR A 57 -6.73 4.96 -12.97
C TYR A 57 -6.30 4.22 -14.24
N PHE A 58 -5.10 3.63 -14.25
CA PHE A 58 -4.60 2.93 -15.44
C PHE A 58 -5.40 1.65 -15.75
N ILE A 59 -5.80 0.90 -14.74
CA ILE A 59 -6.67 -0.28 -14.93
C ILE A 59 -7.95 0.12 -15.65
N LYS A 60 -8.58 1.21 -15.22
CA LYS A 60 -9.79 1.73 -15.86
C LYS A 60 -9.51 2.23 -17.27
N LYS A 61 -8.43 2.96 -17.47
CA LYS A 61 -8.03 3.53 -18.76
C LYS A 61 -7.74 2.44 -19.79
N GLU A 62 -7.02 1.39 -19.40
CA GLU A 62 -6.64 0.27 -20.27
C GLU A 62 -7.74 -0.82 -20.38
N GLY A 63 -8.83 -0.70 -19.65
CA GLY A 63 -9.92 -1.67 -19.66
C GLY A 63 -9.55 -3.05 -19.12
N LEU A 64 -8.58 -3.13 -18.20
CA LEU A 64 -8.15 -4.37 -17.58
C LEU A 64 -9.23 -4.90 -16.64
N LYS A 65 -9.49 -6.21 -16.69
CA LYS A 65 -10.54 -6.82 -15.87
C LYS A 65 -10.12 -6.96 -14.41
N GLN A 66 -8.89 -7.41 -14.17
CA GLN A 66 -8.34 -7.63 -12.83
C GLN A 66 -6.83 -7.55 -12.85
N VAL A 67 -6.27 -6.95 -11.81
CA VAL A 67 -4.83 -6.92 -11.52
C VAL A 67 -4.61 -7.44 -10.10
N ASN A 68 -3.64 -8.33 -9.93
CA ASN A 68 -3.24 -8.83 -8.63
C ASN A 68 -1.99 -8.08 -8.15
N VAL A 69 -2.06 -7.56 -6.94
CA VAL A 69 -0.94 -6.91 -6.25
C VAL A 69 -0.42 -7.87 -5.19
N LEU A 70 0.86 -8.21 -5.28
CA LEU A 70 1.53 -9.07 -4.29
C LEU A 70 2.47 -8.23 -3.46
N VAL A 71 2.37 -8.31 -2.15
CA VAL A 71 3.24 -7.60 -1.22
C VAL A 71 3.77 -8.53 -0.14
N ALA A 72 5.09 -8.61 0.00
CA ALA A 72 5.74 -9.20 1.17
C ALA A 72 5.96 -8.10 2.21
N THR A 73 5.61 -8.37 3.46
CA THR A 73 5.69 -7.37 4.51
C THR A 73 6.25 -7.92 5.81
N SER A 74 6.92 -7.05 6.56
CA SER A 74 7.27 -7.23 7.97
C SER A 74 6.38 -6.38 8.90
N GLY A 75 5.38 -5.68 8.34
CA GLY A 75 4.43 -4.83 9.09
C GLY A 75 3.91 -3.64 8.30
N ASP A 76 4.56 -2.47 8.41
CA ASP A 76 4.05 -1.17 7.92
C ASP A 76 3.74 -1.14 6.42
N THR A 77 4.57 -1.75 5.59
CA THR A 77 4.36 -1.73 4.13
C THR A 77 3.08 -2.47 3.74
N GLY A 78 2.86 -3.67 4.31
CA GLY A 78 1.65 -4.44 4.07
C GLY A 78 0.41 -3.74 4.54
N SER A 79 0.47 -3.10 5.72
CA SER A 79 -0.62 -2.30 6.28
C SER A 79 -0.99 -1.13 5.37
N ALA A 80 0.01 -0.35 4.93
CA ALA A 80 -0.20 0.81 4.07
C ALA A 80 -0.72 0.42 2.67
N VAL A 81 -0.16 -0.63 2.06
CA VAL A 81 -0.61 -1.15 0.75
C VAL A 81 -2.03 -1.70 0.86
N ALA A 82 -2.30 -2.58 1.83
CA ALA A 82 -3.62 -3.16 2.01
C ALA A 82 -4.70 -2.08 2.23
N ASN A 83 -4.42 -1.11 3.10
CA ASN A 83 -5.35 0.00 3.35
C ASN A 83 -5.52 0.91 2.13
N GLY A 84 -4.42 1.25 1.44
CA GLY A 84 -4.45 2.10 0.25
C GLY A 84 -5.26 1.51 -0.90
N PHE A 85 -5.20 0.20 -1.08
CA PHE A 85 -5.91 -0.54 -2.14
C PHE A 85 -7.29 -1.07 -1.73
N LEU A 86 -7.69 -0.92 -0.47
CA LEU A 86 -8.97 -1.41 0.00
C LEU A 86 -10.14 -0.85 -0.81
N GLY A 87 -10.94 -1.74 -1.38
CA GLY A 87 -12.10 -1.38 -2.16
C GLY A 87 -11.82 -0.78 -3.55
N VAL A 88 -10.56 -0.75 -4.01
CA VAL A 88 -10.23 -0.28 -5.37
C VAL A 88 -10.72 -1.30 -6.41
N PRO A 89 -11.63 -0.92 -7.33
CA PRO A 89 -12.18 -1.84 -8.31
C PRO A 89 -11.11 -2.41 -9.25
N GLY A 90 -11.23 -3.71 -9.56
CA GLY A 90 -10.31 -4.38 -10.48
C GLY A 90 -8.96 -4.74 -9.88
N ILE A 91 -8.75 -4.52 -8.59
CA ILE A 91 -7.51 -4.89 -7.89
C ILE A 91 -7.82 -5.90 -6.79
N HIS A 92 -7.00 -6.96 -6.72
CA HIS A 92 -6.93 -7.85 -5.57
C HIS A 92 -5.52 -7.83 -4.98
N VAL A 93 -5.41 -7.70 -3.67
CA VAL A 93 -4.13 -7.62 -2.96
C VAL A 93 -3.91 -8.88 -2.13
N TYR A 94 -2.76 -9.48 -2.31
CA TYR A 94 -2.26 -10.58 -1.48
C TYR A 94 -1.10 -10.08 -0.62
N VAL A 95 -1.29 -10.10 0.69
CA VAL A 95 -0.28 -9.67 1.67
C VAL A 95 0.36 -10.90 2.28
N LEU A 96 1.62 -11.16 1.96
CA LEU A 96 2.41 -12.25 2.53
C LEU A 96 3.20 -11.74 3.73
N TYR A 97 3.03 -12.39 4.88
CA TYR A 97 3.73 -12.00 6.10
C TYR A 97 4.23 -13.22 6.88
N PRO A 98 5.39 -13.10 7.59
CA PRO A 98 5.97 -14.21 8.32
C PRO A 98 5.23 -14.46 9.63
N LYS A 99 4.88 -15.72 9.88
CA LYS A 99 4.16 -16.19 11.07
C LYS A 99 4.84 -15.76 12.36
N GLY A 100 4.09 -15.07 13.22
CA GLY A 100 4.56 -14.62 14.53
C GLY A 100 5.74 -13.64 14.51
N LYS A 101 6.05 -13.01 13.35
CA LYS A 101 7.13 -12.05 13.18
C LYS A 101 6.65 -10.62 12.92
N VAL A 102 5.35 -10.40 12.89
CA VAL A 102 4.71 -9.10 12.75
C VAL A 102 4.05 -8.74 14.07
N SER A 103 4.06 -7.47 14.47
CA SER A 103 3.38 -7.07 15.69
C SER A 103 1.86 -7.28 15.58
N PRO A 104 1.15 -7.65 16.65
CA PRO A 104 -0.30 -7.90 16.58
C PRO A 104 -1.10 -6.72 16.03
N ILE A 105 -0.69 -5.49 16.35
CA ILE A 105 -1.35 -4.27 15.85
C ILE A 105 -1.20 -4.16 14.33
N GLN A 106 0.01 -4.34 13.80
CA GLN A 106 0.27 -4.28 12.37
C GLN A 106 -0.40 -5.44 11.62
N GLU A 107 -0.41 -6.63 12.20
CA GLU A 107 -1.09 -7.80 11.64
C GLU A 107 -2.59 -7.54 11.49
N CYS A 108 -3.24 -7.00 12.52
CA CYS A 108 -4.66 -6.61 12.45
C CYS A 108 -4.96 -5.61 11.35
N GLN A 109 -4.04 -4.69 11.01
CA GLN A 109 -4.23 -3.67 10.00
C GLN A 109 -4.39 -4.21 8.57
N PHE A 110 -4.06 -5.47 8.30
CA PHE A 110 -4.28 -6.08 6.99
C PHE A 110 -5.05 -7.41 7.04
N THR A 111 -5.06 -8.13 8.16
CA THR A 111 -5.79 -9.40 8.27
C THR A 111 -7.29 -9.23 8.45
N THR A 112 -7.74 -8.09 8.97
CA THR A 112 -9.15 -7.83 9.30
C THR A 112 -9.92 -7.08 8.21
N LEU A 113 -9.25 -6.66 7.13
CA LEU A 113 -9.87 -5.80 6.11
C LEU A 113 -10.89 -6.55 5.24
N GLY A 114 -10.60 -7.77 4.84
CA GLY A 114 -11.46 -8.52 3.91
C GLY A 114 -11.58 -7.87 2.54
N GLN A 115 -12.76 -7.96 1.92
CA GLN A 115 -13.05 -7.43 0.58
C GLN A 115 -12.05 -7.95 -0.48
N ASN A 116 -11.29 -7.03 -1.10
CA ASN A 116 -10.28 -7.34 -2.10
C ASN A 116 -8.87 -7.56 -1.50
N ILE A 117 -8.76 -7.73 -0.19
CA ILE A 117 -7.49 -7.98 0.52
C ILE A 117 -7.47 -9.41 1.06
N THR A 118 -6.44 -10.16 0.73
CA THR A 118 -6.17 -11.50 1.28
C THR A 118 -4.82 -11.50 1.98
N ALA A 119 -4.82 -11.82 3.27
CA ALA A 119 -3.60 -11.99 4.04
C ALA A 119 -3.19 -13.47 4.03
N LEU A 120 -1.91 -13.74 3.75
CA LEU A 120 -1.32 -15.08 3.70
C LEU A 120 -0.19 -15.17 4.72
N GLU A 121 -0.43 -15.94 5.77
CA GLU A 121 0.58 -16.23 6.77
C GLU A 121 1.55 -17.29 6.22
N VAL A 122 2.83 -16.97 6.23
CA VAL A 122 3.90 -17.84 5.73
C VAL A 122 4.68 -18.40 6.92
N ASP A 123 4.80 -19.72 6.99
CA ASP A 123 5.65 -20.38 7.99
C ASP A 123 7.11 -20.26 7.57
N GLY A 124 7.70 -19.10 7.86
CA GLY A 124 9.03 -18.75 7.42
C GLY A 124 9.47 -17.37 7.91
N THR A 125 10.38 -16.77 7.16
CA THR A 125 10.94 -15.45 7.40
C THR A 125 10.35 -14.41 6.43
N PHE A 126 10.68 -13.14 6.65
CA PHE A 126 10.35 -12.08 5.70
C PHE A 126 11.02 -12.31 4.32
N ASP A 127 12.25 -12.83 4.33
CA ASP A 127 12.97 -13.15 3.08
C ASP A 127 12.27 -14.27 2.30
N ASP A 128 11.68 -15.26 3.00
CA ASP A 128 10.86 -16.30 2.38
C ASP A 128 9.60 -15.71 1.72
N CYS A 129 8.93 -14.77 2.39
CA CYS A 129 7.80 -14.06 1.80
C CYS A 129 8.21 -13.31 0.52
N GLN A 130 9.36 -12.62 0.53
CA GLN A 130 9.89 -11.94 -0.64
C GLN A 130 10.24 -12.91 -1.77
N ALA A 131 10.85 -14.06 -1.44
CA ALA A 131 11.19 -15.08 -2.41
C ALA A 131 9.93 -15.65 -3.10
N LEU A 132 8.86 -15.90 -2.34
CA LEU A 132 7.57 -16.33 -2.89
C LEU A 132 6.97 -15.30 -3.86
N VAL A 133 6.97 -14.02 -3.49
CA VAL A 133 6.49 -12.94 -4.37
C VAL A 133 7.32 -12.88 -5.65
N LYS A 134 8.65 -12.90 -5.56
CA LYS A 134 9.54 -12.89 -6.72
C LYS A 134 9.31 -14.11 -7.63
N SER A 135 9.16 -15.29 -7.04
CA SER A 135 8.87 -16.53 -7.78
C SER A 135 7.55 -16.45 -8.54
N ALA A 136 6.52 -15.88 -7.93
CA ALA A 136 5.22 -15.70 -8.58
C ALA A 136 5.31 -14.83 -9.85
N PHE A 137 6.15 -13.78 -9.85
CA PHE A 137 6.38 -12.95 -11.04
C PHE A 137 7.20 -13.65 -12.13
N MET A 138 8.00 -14.66 -11.77
CA MET A 138 8.83 -15.42 -12.73
C MET A 138 8.08 -16.61 -13.34
N MET A 139 6.94 -17.00 -12.78
CA MET A 139 6.12 -18.08 -13.33
C MET A 139 5.45 -17.59 -14.62
N LYS A 140 5.83 -18.18 -15.73
CA LYS A 140 5.11 -17.96 -17.00
C LYS A 140 3.73 -18.61 -16.89
N SER A 141 2.70 -17.83 -17.13
CA SER A 141 1.32 -18.30 -17.34
C SER A 141 1.21 -19.06 -18.67
#